data_76497c483371d0a5e02bee80bd180c47
#
_entry.id   76497c483371d0a5e02bee80bd180c47
#
_cell.length_a   1.000
_cell.length_b   1.000
_cell.length_c   1.000
_cell.angle_alpha   90.00
_cell.angle_beta   90.00
_cell.angle_gamma   90.00
#
_symmetry.space_group_name_H-M   'P 1'
#
loop_
_entity.id
_entity.type
_entity.pdbx_description
1 polymer ?
#
loop_
_entity_poly.entity_id
_entity_poly.type
_entity_poly.pdbx_seq_one_letter_code
_entity_poly.pdbx_strand_id
1 'polypeptide(L)'
;DVKISAANRQGLYIEIYSRNIHIVLSGDVPYKCMMHQIWNCNIDYLHVPHHCSDMDCSNLVSSSNCGKVAIISTNRCKEDFNIINYDNDHKKHLDKKFMKVICTIDNPSRNDNYYLRWVRKNRD
;
A
#
# COMPACT_ATOMS: atom_id res chain seq x y z
N ASP A 1 -8.30 0.18 -16.18
CA ASP A 1 -7.30 -0.02 -17.23
C ASP A 1 -6.13 -0.82 -16.74
N VAL A 2 -5.89 -1.93 -17.40
CA VAL A 2 -4.66 -2.71 -17.17
C VAL A 2 -3.59 -2.14 -18.09
N LYS A 3 -2.62 -1.44 -17.50
CA LYS A 3 -1.43 -1.02 -18.22
C LYS A 3 -0.35 -2.06 -18.06
N ILE A 4 -0.05 -2.75 -19.13
CA ILE A 4 0.99 -3.76 -19.18
C ILE A 4 2.28 -3.10 -19.70
N SER A 5 3.35 -3.23 -18.98
CA SER A 5 4.68 -2.76 -19.40
C SER A 5 5.78 -3.61 -18.76
N ALA A 6 7.02 -3.48 -19.21
CA ALA A 6 8.11 -4.39 -18.86
C ALA A 6 8.35 -4.56 -17.35
N ALA A 7 8.74 -5.74 -16.95
CA ALA A 7 9.04 -6.15 -15.57
C ALA A 7 7.83 -5.91 -14.62
N ASN A 8 8.04 -5.31 -13.47
CA ASN A 8 6.97 -5.09 -12.49
C ASN A 8 5.84 -4.19 -12.98
N ARG A 9 6.05 -3.48 -14.08
CA ARG A 9 5.00 -2.69 -14.73
C ARG A 9 4.01 -3.53 -15.52
N GLN A 10 4.28 -4.80 -15.74
CA GLN A 10 3.33 -5.75 -16.37
C GLN A 10 2.35 -6.35 -15.38
N GLY A 11 2.43 -5.97 -14.12
CA GLY A 11 1.53 -6.43 -13.09
C GLY A 11 0.11 -5.89 -13.22
N LEU A 12 -0.79 -6.53 -12.52
CA LEU A 12 -2.17 -6.07 -12.34
C LEU A 12 -2.29 -5.43 -10.97
N TYR A 13 -2.86 -4.24 -10.91
CA TYR A 13 -3.35 -3.70 -9.65
C TYR A 13 -4.88 -3.70 -9.67
N ILE A 14 -5.48 -3.80 -8.50
CA ILE A 14 -6.93 -3.87 -8.35
C ILE A 14 -7.39 -2.70 -7.50
N GLU A 15 -8.36 -1.96 -8.01
CA GLU A 15 -9.04 -0.91 -7.27
C GLU A 15 -10.47 -1.36 -6.96
N ILE A 16 -10.80 -1.35 -5.67
CA ILE A 16 -12.14 -1.66 -5.19
C ILE A 16 -12.75 -0.36 -4.69
N TYR A 17 -13.80 0.07 -5.34
CA TYR A 17 -14.45 1.33 -5.04
C TYR A 17 -15.94 1.12 -4.79
N SER A 18 -16.41 1.56 -3.63
CA SER A 18 -17.82 1.58 -3.29
C SER A 18 -18.17 2.87 -2.54
N ARG A 19 -19.43 3.05 -2.16
CA ARG A 19 -19.88 4.29 -1.50
C ARG A 19 -19.05 4.68 -0.28
N ASN A 20 -18.53 3.71 0.45
CA ASN A 20 -17.95 3.94 1.76
C ASN A 20 -16.52 3.41 1.90
N ILE A 21 -15.96 2.85 0.82
CA ILE A 21 -14.63 2.26 0.91
C ILE A 21 -13.90 2.37 -0.42
N HIS A 22 -12.61 2.65 -0.34
CA HIS A 22 -11.69 2.66 -1.47
C HIS A 22 -10.44 1.87 -1.09
N ILE A 23 -10.24 0.75 -1.77
CA ILE A 23 -9.12 -0.17 -1.55
C ILE A 23 -8.28 -0.24 -2.81
N VAL A 24 -6.97 -0.16 -2.66
CA VAL A 24 -6.01 -0.35 -3.75
C VAL A 24 -5.10 -1.52 -3.40
N LEU A 25 -5.16 -2.56 -4.21
CA LEU A 25 -4.28 -3.73 -4.11
C LEU A 25 -3.25 -3.62 -5.25
N SER A 26 -2.06 -3.20 -4.90
CA SER A 26 -1.06 -2.77 -5.89
C SER A 26 -0.22 -3.91 -6.48
N GLY A 27 -0.09 -5.04 -5.77
CA GLY A 27 0.91 -6.03 -6.15
C GLY A 27 2.30 -5.39 -6.24
N ASP A 28 3.00 -5.63 -7.34
CA ASP A 28 4.30 -5.03 -7.62
C ASP A 28 4.24 -3.82 -8.57
N VAL A 29 3.03 -3.31 -8.85
CA VAL A 29 2.85 -2.20 -9.79
C VAL A 29 3.28 -0.88 -9.15
N PRO A 30 4.26 -0.17 -9.72
CA PRO A 30 4.70 1.11 -9.18
C PRO A 30 3.61 2.17 -9.21
N TYR A 31 3.66 3.13 -8.30
CA TYR A 31 2.70 4.23 -8.23
C TYR A 31 2.52 4.97 -9.56
N LYS A 32 3.61 5.22 -10.28
CA LYS A 32 3.57 5.93 -11.57
C LYS A 32 2.82 5.18 -12.67
N CYS A 33 2.61 3.88 -12.50
CA CYS A 33 1.90 3.04 -13.46
C CYS A 33 0.41 2.88 -13.12
N MET A 34 -0.02 3.38 -11.98
CA MET A 34 -1.42 3.38 -11.59
C MET A 34 -2.17 4.55 -12.25
N MET A 35 -3.48 4.40 -12.39
CA MET A 35 -4.31 5.48 -12.94
C MET A 35 -4.25 6.73 -12.05
N HIS A 36 -4.13 7.88 -12.69
CA HIS A 36 -3.98 9.16 -11.98
C HIS A 36 -5.15 9.46 -11.03
N GLN A 37 -6.36 9.04 -11.39
CA GLN A 37 -7.57 9.27 -10.59
C GLN A 37 -7.50 8.68 -9.19
N ILE A 38 -6.72 7.62 -8.98
CA ILE A 38 -6.53 7.01 -7.65
C ILE A 38 -6.04 8.06 -6.64
N TRP A 39 -5.17 8.95 -7.09
CA TRP A 39 -4.53 9.95 -6.23
C TRP A 39 -5.41 11.16 -5.91
N ASN A 40 -6.58 11.25 -6.55
CA ASN A 40 -7.57 12.29 -6.30
C ASN A 40 -8.64 11.89 -5.27
N CYS A 41 -8.59 10.67 -4.79
CA CYS A 41 -9.55 10.12 -3.84
C CYS A 41 -8.84 9.69 -2.56
N ASN A 42 -9.54 9.78 -1.43
CA ASN A 42 -9.03 9.18 -0.21
C ASN A 42 -8.97 7.66 -0.37
N ILE A 43 -7.84 7.08 0.01
CA ILE A 43 -7.64 5.63 -0.03
C ILE A 43 -7.82 5.10 1.40
N ASP A 44 -8.82 4.25 1.61
CA ASP A 44 -9.03 3.65 2.93
C ASP A 44 -7.95 2.60 3.24
N TYR A 45 -7.64 1.76 2.27
CA TYR A 45 -6.60 0.74 2.42
C TYR A 45 -5.75 0.69 1.16
N LEU A 46 -4.45 0.91 1.34
CA LEU A 46 -3.45 0.71 0.30
C LEU A 46 -2.57 -0.49 0.66
N HIS A 47 -2.59 -1.52 -0.17
CA HIS A 47 -1.50 -2.49 -0.16
C HIS A 47 -0.31 -1.85 -0.87
N VAL A 48 0.76 -1.62 -0.12
CA VAL A 48 1.94 -0.91 -0.61
C VAL A 48 2.64 -1.72 -1.69
N PRO A 49 2.93 -1.12 -2.86
CA PRO A 49 3.51 -1.86 -3.96
C PRO A 49 4.90 -2.40 -3.64
N HIS A 50 5.18 -3.57 -4.22
CA HIS A 50 6.48 -4.21 -4.22
C HIS A 50 7.16 -4.22 -2.84
N HIS A 51 6.40 -4.62 -1.81
CA HIS A 51 6.89 -4.77 -0.43
C HIS A 51 7.56 -3.51 0.16
N CYS A 52 7.14 -2.34 -0.30
CA CYS A 52 7.75 -1.05 0.08
C CYS A 52 9.23 -0.94 -0.33
N SER A 53 9.57 -1.49 -1.49
CA SER A 53 10.91 -1.33 -2.06
C SER A 53 11.15 0.11 -2.52
N ASP A 54 12.39 0.42 -2.86
CA ASP A 54 12.75 1.71 -3.47
C ASP A 54 12.02 1.88 -4.80
N MET A 55 11.32 2.99 -4.95
CA MET A 55 10.61 3.34 -6.17
C MET A 55 10.31 4.83 -6.22
N ASP A 56 9.89 5.30 -7.40
CA ASP A 56 9.41 6.67 -7.58
C ASP A 56 8.10 6.87 -6.81
N CYS A 57 8.15 7.71 -5.79
CA CYS A 57 7.00 8.06 -4.94
C CYS A 57 6.37 9.40 -5.31
N SER A 58 6.70 9.99 -6.44
CA SER A 58 6.23 11.34 -6.84
C SER A 58 4.71 11.46 -6.79
N ASN A 59 3.98 10.48 -7.30
CA ASN A 59 2.52 10.48 -7.29
C ASN A 59 1.96 10.43 -5.87
N LEU A 60 2.57 9.64 -5.02
CA LEU A 60 2.18 9.55 -3.61
C LEU A 60 2.44 10.88 -2.88
N VAL A 61 3.60 11.46 -3.10
CA VAL A 61 4.02 12.72 -2.44
C VAL A 61 3.18 13.90 -2.89
N SER A 62 2.88 13.98 -4.19
CA SER A 62 2.10 15.09 -4.77
C SER A 62 0.59 14.95 -4.54
N SER A 63 0.11 13.81 -4.07
CA SER A 63 -1.29 13.60 -3.75
C SER A 63 -1.78 14.63 -2.72
N SER A 64 -2.88 15.30 -3.01
CA SER A 64 -3.50 16.26 -2.08
C SER A 64 -4.29 15.56 -0.97
N ASN A 65 -4.61 14.29 -1.15
CA ASN A 65 -5.43 13.53 -0.22
C ASN A 65 -4.58 12.64 0.68
N CYS A 66 -5.04 12.47 1.91
CA CYS A 66 -4.45 11.53 2.85
C CYS A 66 -5.22 10.21 2.82
N GLY A 67 -4.50 9.10 2.93
CA GLY A 67 -5.10 7.78 3.09
C GLY A 67 -5.31 7.42 4.55
N LYS A 68 -6.08 6.38 4.80
CA LYS A 68 -6.29 5.88 6.17
C LYS A 68 -5.20 4.89 6.58
N VAL A 69 -5.09 3.77 5.86
CA VAL A 69 -4.17 2.69 6.23
C VAL A 69 -3.36 2.26 5.02
N ALA A 70 -2.05 2.25 5.16
CA ALA A 70 -1.13 1.61 4.23
C ALA A 70 -0.58 0.33 4.86
N ILE A 71 -0.51 -0.74 4.08
CA ILE A 71 -0.07 -2.05 4.55
C ILE A 71 1.15 -2.47 3.75
N ILE A 72 2.25 -2.68 4.46
CA ILE A 72 3.49 -3.20 3.92
C ILE A 72 3.54 -4.71 4.18
N SER A 73 3.42 -5.49 3.13
CA SER A 73 3.58 -6.94 3.20
C SER A 73 5.06 -7.29 3.03
N THR A 74 5.74 -7.55 4.11
CA THR A 74 7.16 -7.89 4.09
C THR A 74 7.54 -8.75 5.30
N ASN A 75 8.75 -9.26 5.28
CA ASN A 75 9.32 -10.01 6.40
C ASN A 75 10.69 -9.45 6.75
N ARG A 76 11.28 -9.98 7.82
CA ARG A 76 12.65 -9.64 8.21
C ARG A 76 13.64 -10.30 7.25
N CYS A 77 14.81 -9.70 7.12
CA CYS A 77 15.90 -10.29 6.36
C CYS A 77 16.25 -11.68 6.90
N LYS A 78 16.45 -12.64 6.01
CA LYS A 78 16.78 -14.02 6.40
C LYS A 78 18.17 -14.13 7.04
N GLU A 79 19.09 -13.30 6.59
CA GLU A 79 20.48 -13.30 7.04
C GLU A 79 20.65 -12.53 8.36
N ASP A 80 19.84 -11.50 8.56
CA ASP A 80 19.87 -10.69 9.78
C ASP A 80 18.46 -10.25 10.17
N PHE A 81 17.90 -10.86 11.20
CA PHE A 81 16.56 -10.57 11.71
C PHE A 81 16.39 -9.15 12.25
N ASN A 82 17.46 -8.40 12.46
CA ASN A 82 17.38 -7.00 12.87
C ASN A 82 17.16 -6.06 11.67
N ILE A 83 17.40 -6.55 10.45
CA ILE A 83 17.20 -5.77 9.24
C ILE A 83 15.76 -5.94 8.76
N ILE A 84 15.05 -4.82 8.67
CA ILE A 84 13.71 -4.78 8.09
C ILE A 84 13.84 -4.65 6.58
N ASN A 85 13.11 -5.49 5.86
CA ASN A 85 13.26 -5.62 4.42
C ASN A 85 12.31 -4.67 3.67
N TYR A 86 12.47 -3.36 3.87
CA TYR A 86 11.79 -2.33 3.08
C TYR A 86 12.67 -1.08 2.96
N ASP A 87 12.34 -0.21 2.01
CA ASP A 87 13.01 1.07 1.82
C ASP A 87 12.52 2.11 2.82
N ASN A 88 13.45 2.74 3.55
CA ASN A 88 13.12 3.71 4.59
C ASN A 88 12.51 5.00 4.04
N ASP A 89 12.99 5.49 2.90
CA ASP A 89 12.45 6.72 2.31
C ASP A 89 11.03 6.52 1.79
N HIS A 90 10.76 5.39 1.16
CA HIS A 90 9.40 5.02 0.76
C HIS A 90 8.47 4.97 1.97
N LYS A 91 8.89 4.32 3.04
CA LYS A 91 8.09 4.27 4.28
C LYS A 91 7.83 5.64 4.88
N LYS A 92 8.81 6.54 4.87
CA LYS A 92 8.63 7.91 5.36
C LYS A 92 7.56 8.67 4.57
N HIS A 93 7.50 8.49 3.26
CA HIS A 93 6.44 9.09 2.45
C HIS A 93 5.07 8.52 2.80
N LEU A 94 4.97 7.23 3.07
CA LEU A 94 3.73 6.61 3.54
C LEU A 94 3.31 7.15 4.90
N ASP A 95 4.24 7.29 5.83
CA ASP A 95 3.97 7.82 7.17
C ASP A 95 3.41 9.25 7.12
N LYS A 96 3.80 10.03 6.11
CA LYS A 96 3.28 11.40 5.93
C LYS A 96 1.90 11.44 5.29
N LYS A 97 1.52 10.41 4.52
CA LYS A 97 0.30 10.40 3.69
C LYS A 97 -0.81 9.57 4.28
N PHE A 98 -0.50 8.61 5.12
CA PHE A 98 -1.48 7.71 5.72
C PHE A 98 -1.57 7.92 7.23
N MET A 99 -2.78 7.80 7.77
CA MET A 99 -3.01 7.91 9.20
C MET A 99 -2.31 6.79 9.97
N LYS A 100 -2.20 5.61 9.35
CA LYS A 100 -1.56 4.45 9.93
C LYS A 100 -0.82 3.67 8.85
N VAL A 101 0.41 3.26 9.16
CA VAL A 101 1.20 2.36 8.33
C VAL A 101 1.43 1.08 9.11
N ILE A 102 0.99 -0.05 8.56
CA ILE A 102 1.08 -1.37 9.18
C ILE A 102 2.12 -2.17 8.40
N CYS A 103 3.04 -2.80 9.11
CA CYS A 103 3.97 -3.74 8.53
C CYS A 103 3.64 -5.15 9.03
N THR A 104 3.57 -6.12 8.13
CA THR A 104 3.19 -7.49 8.51
C THR A 104 4.17 -8.15 9.46
N ILE A 105 5.44 -7.72 9.47
CA ILE A 105 6.43 -8.21 10.44
C ILE A 105 6.09 -7.84 11.88
N ASP A 106 5.29 -6.80 12.08
CA ASP A 106 4.88 -6.33 13.41
C ASP A 106 3.62 -7.05 13.90
N ASN A 107 3.11 -7.99 13.12
CA ASN A 107 1.95 -8.78 13.51
C ASN A 107 2.29 -9.67 14.72
N PRO A 108 1.56 -9.56 15.85
CA PRO A 108 1.80 -10.38 17.02
C PRO A 108 1.49 -11.86 16.79
N SER A 109 0.71 -12.23 15.78
CA SER A 109 0.50 -13.63 15.44
C SER A 109 1.68 -14.13 14.60
N ARG A 110 2.22 -15.30 14.97
CA ARG A 110 3.39 -15.90 14.31
C ARG A 110 3.10 -16.45 12.91
N ASN A 111 1.90 -16.24 12.37
CA ASN A 111 1.46 -16.82 11.12
C ASN A 111 1.66 -15.91 9.92
N ASP A 112 2.40 -14.81 10.04
CA ASP A 112 2.72 -13.85 8.99
C ASP A 112 1.48 -13.31 8.24
N ASN A 113 0.30 -13.46 8.81
CA ASN A 113 -0.96 -12.99 8.25
C ASN A 113 -1.46 -11.78 9.03
N TYR A 114 -1.88 -10.76 8.33
CA TYR A 114 -2.52 -9.61 8.89
C TYR A 114 -3.95 -9.51 8.34
N TYR A 115 -4.94 -9.47 9.24
CA TYR A 115 -6.33 -9.41 8.87
C TYR A 115 -6.85 -8.00 9.05
N LEU A 116 -7.40 -7.44 8.01
CA LEU A 116 -8.16 -6.21 8.05
C LEU A 116 -9.64 -6.55 8.08
N ARG A 117 -10.33 -5.94 9.01
CA ARG A 117 -11.78 -6.07 9.10
C ARG A 117 -12.42 -4.72 8.85
N TRP A 118 -13.26 -4.68 7.83
CA TRP A 118 -14.14 -3.55 7.59
C TRP A 118 -15.52 -3.89 8.09
N VAL A 119 -16.09 -3.03 8.92
CA VAL A 119 -17.45 -3.18 9.44
C VAL A 119 -18.28 -2.05 8.87
N ARG A 120 -19.30 -2.40 8.13
CA ARG A 120 -20.26 -1.42 7.63
C ARG A 120 -20.96 -0.75 8.81
N LYS A 121 -20.83 0.56 8.91
CA LYS A 121 -21.59 1.31 9.89
C LYS A 121 -23.07 1.24 9.53
N ASN A 122 -23.91 0.90 10.50
CA ASN A 122 -25.34 1.00 10.31
C ASN A 122 -25.68 2.44 9.97
N ARG A 123 -26.47 2.63 8.93
CA ARG A 123 -27.05 3.92 8.64
C ARG A 123 -28.27 4.08 9.54
N ASP A 124 -28.15 4.96 10.45
CA ASP A 124 -29.32 5.49 11.14
C ASP A 124 -30.03 6.49 10.23
#